data_4b3220adaca7a8fa353b4d4ec3b5d1f4
#
_entry.id   4b3220adaca7a8fa353b4d4ec3b5d1f4
#
_cell.length_a   1.000
_cell.length_b   1.000
_cell.length_c   1.000
_cell.angle_alpha   90.00
_cell.angle_beta   90.00
_cell.angle_gamma   90.00
#
_symmetry.space_group_name_H-M   'P 1'
#
loop_
_entity.id
_entity.type
_entity.pdbx_description
1 polymer ?
#
loop_
_entity_poly.entity_id
_entity_poly.type
_entity_poly.pdbx_seq_one_letter_code
_entity_poly.pdbx_strand_id
1 'polypeptide(L)'
;MRETSGNVKRKRKVSARVKRNRAIALFIVLTIVVASWYKISGPGNKIAIPSLAGMTQGQAAKAVAELGLTVEVTDKVFSEDVPIGKVITSDPAGGGRVAIAGTVNLIVSKGKDRIEVPDLIGLTVELATAALKSKNLKIGRVTEQNNYTL
;
A
#
# COMPACT_ATOMS: atom_id res chain seq x y z
N MET A 1 -5.13 2.79 -84.59
CA MET A 1 -6.28 3.24 -83.83
C MET A 1 -6.32 2.50 -82.52
N ARG A 2 -5.92 3.15 -81.40
CA ARG A 2 -5.97 2.57 -80.03
C ARG A 2 -6.74 3.55 -79.17
N GLU A 3 -7.94 3.15 -78.78
CA GLU A 3 -8.71 3.87 -77.80
C GLU A 3 -8.22 3.56 -76.38
N THR A 4 -7.77 4.58 -75.69
CA THR A 4 -7.41 4.50 -74.29
C THR A 4 -8.66 4.82 -73.48
N SER A 5 -9.26 3.75 -72.88
CA SER A 5 -10.36 3.87 -71.92
C SER A 5 -9.88 4.45 -70.62
N GLY A 6 -10.15 5.72 -70.39
CA GLY A 6 -9.84 6.41 -69.13
C GLY A 6 -10.82 5.98 -68.03
N ASN A 7 -10.32 5.21 -67.06
CA ASN A 7 -11.06 4.83 -65.88
C ASN A 7 -11.15 6.01 -64.90
N VAL A 8 -12.24 6.76 -64.99
CA VAL A 8 -12.55 7.89 -64.08
C VAL A 8 -13.11 7.33 -62.77
N LYS A 9 -12.24 7.20 -61.77
CA LYS A 9 -12.64 6.91 -60.39
C LYS A 9 -13.52 8.03 -59.84
N ARG A 10 -14.83 7.86 -59.88
CA ARG A 10 -15.78 8.71 -59.23
C ARG A 10 -15.58 8.67 -57.71
N LYS A 11 -14.93 9.68 -57.15
CA LYS A 11 -14.90 9.92 -55.67
C LYS A 11 -16.31 10.17 -55.18
N ARG A 12 -16.93 9.20 -54.53
CA ARG A 12 -18.22 9.35 -53.90
C ARG A 12 -18.09 10.43 -52.83
N LYS A 13 -18.63 11.63 -53.06
CA LYS A 13 -18.76 12.68 -52.04
C LYS A 13 -19.70 12.17 -50.96
N VAL A 14 -19.14 11.79 -49.80
CA VAL A 14 -19.91 11.41 -48.63
C VAL A 14 -20.74 12.64 -48.22
N SER A 15 -22.08 12.55 -48.29
CA SER A 15 -22.98 13.67 -48.06
C SER A 15 -22.75 14.26 -46.66
N ALA A 16 -22.92 15.57 -46.53
CA ALA A 16 -22.75 16.30 -45.28
C ALA A 16 -23.63 15.73 -44.14
N ARG A 17 -24.76 15.13 -44.50
CA ARG A 17 -25.66 14.42 -43.54
C ARG A 17 -25.01 13.21 -42.90
N VAL A 18 -24.24 12.38 -43.66
CA VAL A 18 -23.55 11.21 -43.16
C VAL A 18 -22.38 11.60 -42.23
N LYS A 19 -21.67 12.68 -42.53
CA LYS A 19 -20.62 13.23 -41.69
C LYS A 19 -21.19 13.75 -40.36
N ARG A 20 -22.33 14.45 -40.41
CA ARG A 20 -23.03 14.97 -39.23
C ARG A 20 -23.55 13.84 -38.33
N ASN A 21 -24.16 12.82 -38.91
CA ASN A 21 -24.65 11.68 -38.13
C ASN A 21 -23.53 10.87 -37.50
N ARG A 22 -22.35 10.72 -38.18
CA ARG A 22 -21.15 10.10 -37.59
C ARG A 22 -20.59 10.93 -36.43
N ALA A 23 -20.55 12.25 -36.55
CA ALA A 23 -20.11 13.13 -35.48
C ALA A 23 -21.03 13.04 -34.26
N ILE A 24 -22.35 13.00 -34.47
CA ILE A 24 -23.34 12.84 -33.39
C ILE A 24 -23.18 11.45 -32.71
N ALA A 25 -23.01 10.38 -33.49
CA ALA A 25 -22.80 9.04 -32.94
C ALA A 25 -21.53 8.95 -32.12
N LEU A 26 -20.41 9.54 -32.57
CA LEU A 26 -19.17 9.62 -31.82
C LEU A 26 -19.32 10.42 -30.52
N PHE A 27 -20.08 11.52 -30.56
CA PHE A 27 -20.35 12.33 -29.37
C PHE A 27 -21.20 11.57 -28.35
N ILE A 28 -22.19 10.81 -28.78
CA ILE A 28 -23.03 9.95 -27.93
C ILE A 28 -22.16 8.84 -27.29
N VAL A 29 -21.32 8.18 -28.08
CA VAL A 29 -20.40 7.15 -27.55
C VAL A 29 -19.44 7.75 -26.54
N LEU A 30 -18.86 8.92 -26.83
CA LEU A 30 -17.95 9.61 -25.92
C LEU A 30 -18.65 9.98 -24.60
N THR A 31 -19.90 10.51 -24.67
CA THR A 31 -20.67 10.85 -23.46
C THR A 31 -21.03 9.62 -22.64
N ILE A 32 -21.35 8.49 -23.28
CA ILE A 32 -21.61 7.23 -22.57
C ILE A 32 -20.34 6.71 -21.87
N VAL A 33 -19.19 6.76 -22.56
CA VAL A 33 -17.90 6.35 -22.00
C VAL A 33 -17.52 7.23 -20.79
N VAL A 34 -17.65 8.54 -20.94
CA VAL A 34 -17.34 9.49 -19.85
C VAL A 34 -18.33 9.32 -18.68
N ALA A 35 -19.60 9.15 -18.94
CA ALA A 35 -20.62 8.92 -17.91
C ALA A 35 -20.42 7.57 -17.20
N SER A 36 -20.02 6.53 -17.94
CA SER A 36 -19.68 5.22 -17.38
C SER A 36 -18.43 5.31 -16.49
N TRP A 37 -17.41 6.02 -16.97
CA TRP A 37 -16.18 6.24 -16.20
C TRP A 37 -16.45 7.06 -14.92
N TYR A 38 -17.31 8.09 -15.02
CA TYR A 38 -17.71 8.90 -13.87
C TYR A 38 -18.50 8.10 -12.83
N LYS A 39 -19.34 7.14 -13.26
CA LYS A 39 -20.04 6.23 -12.35
C LYS A 39 -19.10 5.23 -11.65
N ILE A 40 -18.05 4.78 -12.33
CA ILE A 40 -17.08 3.83 -11.77
C ILE A 40 -16.06 4.53 -10.86
N SER A 41 -15.62 5.74 -11.27
CA SER A 41 -14.58 6.51 -10.56
C SER A 41 -15.13 7.66 -9.71
N GLY A 42 -16.45 7.86 -9.69
CA GLY A 42 -17.10 8.97 -9.00
C GLY A 42 -16.99 8.88 -7.47
N PRO A 43 -17.13 10.00 -6.74
CA PRO A 43 -17.01 10.08 -5.28
C PRO A 43 -18.07 9.28 -4.51
N GLY A 44 -19.07 8.71 -5.19
CA GLY A 44 -20.16 7.93 -4.59
C GLY A 44 -19.84 6.44 -4.32
N ASN A 45 -18.84 5.88 -4.97
CA ASN A 45 -18.52 4.44 -4.89
C ASN A 45 -17.30 4.18 -4.00
N LYS A 46 -17.37 4.63 -2.75
CA LYS A 46 -16.30 4.37 -1.76
C LYS A 46 -16.79 3.37 -0.73
N ILE A 47 -15.97 2.36 -0.46
CA ILE A 47 -16.20 1.31 0.52
C ILE A 47 -15.55 1.72 1.84
N ALA A 48 -16.29 1.59 2.95
CA ALA A 48 -15.73 1.80 4.28
C ALA A 48 -14.86 0.61 4.69
N ILE A 49 -13.67 0.87 5.22
CA ILE A 49 -12.74 -0.14 5.69
C ILE A 49 -13.05 -0.46 7.15
N PRO A 50 -13.14 -1.74 7.55
CA PRO A 50 -13.24 -2.10 8.97
C PRO A 50 -11.92 -1.77 9.71
N SER A 51 -11.95 -1.77 11.03
CA SER A 51 -10.71 -1.65 11.82
C SER A 51 -9.84 -2.89 11.61
N LEU A 52 -8.65 -2.71 11.06
CA LEU A 52 -7.69 -3.77 10.80
C LEU A 52 -6.60 -3.85 11.87
N ALA A 53 -6.53 -2.87 12.78
CA ALA A 53 -5.55 -2.83 13.85
C ALA A 53 -5.66 -4.06 14.78
N GLY A 54 -4.53 -4.64 15.13
CA GLY A 54 -4.44 -5.85 15.98
C GLY A 54 -4.73 -7.16 15.27
N MET A 55 -5.20 -7.16 14.01
CA MET A 55 -5.37 -8.37 13.21
C MET A 55 -4.03 -8.87 12.69
N THR A 56 -3.94 -10.17 12.37
CA THR A 56 -2.83 -10.68 11.58
C THR A 56 -2.95 -10.23 10.13
N GLN A 57 -1.83 -10.20 9.40
CA GLN A 57 -1.83 -9.84 7.97
C GLN A 57 -2.85 -10.69 7.17
N GLY A 58 -2.94 -12.00 7.46
CA GLY A 58 -3.90 -12.89 6.77
C GLY A 58 -5.36 -12.60 7.11
N GLN A 59 -5.67 -12.23 8.35
CA GLN A 59 -7.02 -11.82 8.74
C GLN A 59 -7.41 -10.49 8.09
N ALA A 60 -6.51 -9.51 8.10
CA ALA A 60 -6.72 -8.22 7.44
C ALA A 60 -6.94 -8.41 5.93
N ALA A 61 -6.13 -9.25 5.29
CA ALA A 61 -6.27 -9.55 3.86
C ALA A 61 -7.63 -10.17 3.53
N LYS A 62 -8.11 -11.12 4.33
CA LYS A 62 -9.45 -11.71 4.14
C LYS A 62 -10.57 -10.69 4.31
N ALA A 63 -10.54 -9.91 5.40
CA ALA A 63 -11.57 -8.90 5.67
C ALA A 63 -11.66 -7.85 4.57
N VAL A 64 -10.53 -7.48 3.98
CA VAL A 64 -10.45 -6.49 2.90
C VAL A 64 -10.83 -7.10 1.55
N ALA A 65 -10.47 -8.37 1.29
CA ALA A 65 -10.83 -9.09 0.07
C ALA A 65 -12.35 -9.32 -0.07
N GLU A 66 -13.06 -9.55 1.04
CA GLU A 66 -14.53 -9.65 1.06
C GLU A 66 -15.22 -8.36 0.58
N LEU A 67 -14.52 -7.23 0.69
CA LEU A 67 -14.96 -5.93 0.21
C LEU A 67 -14.50 -5.62 -1.22
N GLY A 68 -13.83 -6.57 -1.89
CA GLY A 68 -13.28 -6.37 -3.24
C GLY A 68 -12.08 -5.41 -3.28
N LEU A 69 -11.39 -5.22 -2.15
CA LEU A 69 -10.21 -4.38 -2.02
C LEU A 69 -8.93 -5.25 -1.96
N THR A 70 -7.78 -4.65 -2.24
CA THR A 70 -6.47 -5.30 -2.16
C THR A 70 -5.70 -4.78 -0.94
N VAL A 71 -4.86 -5.63 -0.35
CA VAL A 71 -3.99 -5.26 0.76
C VAL A 71 -2.54 -5.27 0.31
N GLU A 72 -1.79 -4.25 0.71
CA GLU A 72 -0.34 -4.18 0.53
C GLU A 72 0.34 -3.87 1.87
N VAL A 73 1.42 -4.57 2.19
CA VAL A 73 2.25 -4.25 3.35
C VAL A 73 3.31 -3.25 2.91
N THR A 74 3.11 -2.01 3.30
CA THR A 74 3.99 -0.90 2.90
C THR A 74 5.20 -0.81 3.82
N ASP A 75 5.03 -1.08 5.10
CA ASP A 75 6.13 -0.97 6.06
C ASP A 75 6.01 -1.97 7.22
N LYS A 76 7.15 -2.25 7.86
CA LYS A 76 7.24 -3.04 9.07
C LYS A 76 8.07 -2.26 10.10
N VAL A 77 7.48 -1.95 11.23
CA VAL A 77 8.11 -1.14 12.29
C VAL A 77 8.08 -1.88 13.63
N PHE A 78 9.00 -1.53 14.52
CA PHE A 78 8.97 -2.05 15.89
C PHE A 78 7.82 -1.38 16.67
N SER A 79 7.21 -2.13 17.56
CA SER A 79 6.14 -1.67 18.45
C SER A 79 6.23 -2.36 19.80
N GLU A 80 6.15 -1.59 20.87
CA GLU A 80 6.12 -2.12 22.24
C GLU A 80 4.76 -2.74 22.60
N ASP A 81 3.70 -2.22 22.00
CA ASP A 81 2.30 -2.57 22.32
C ASP A 81 1.74 -3.66 21.42
N VAL A 82 2.16 -3.68 20.14
CA VAL A 82 1.61 -4.58 19.13
C VAL A 82 2.53 -5.77 18.91
N PRO A 83 2.06 -7.01 19.14
CA PRO A 83 2.86 -8.21 18.91
C PRO A 83 3.35 -8.35 17.48
N ILE A 84 4.46 -9.05 17.29
CA ILE A 84 5.03 -9.34 15.96
C ILE A 84 4.02 -9.95 15.01
N GLY A 85 4.01 -9.50 13.74
CA GLY A 85 3.13 -9.99 12.67
C GLY A 85 1.71 -9.45 12.69
N LYS A 86 1.36 -8.58 13.65
CA LYS A 86 0.07 -7.91 13.70
C LYS A 86 0.12 -6.53 13.07
N VAL A 87 -1.03 -6.10 12.54
CA VAL A 87 -1.22 -4.78 11.94
C VAL A 87 -1.25 -3.73 13.05
N ILE A 88 -0.39 -2.72 12.92
CA ILE A 88 -0.36 -1.56 13.81
C ILE A 88 -1.43 -0.56 13.34
N THR A 89 -1.39 -0.23 12.06
CA THR A 89 -2.33 0.71 11.44
C THR A 89 -2.49 0.40 9.95
N SER A 90 -3.51 0.99 9.34
CA SER A 90 -3.76 0.92 7.90
C SER A 90 -3.94 2.31 7.34
N ASP A 91 -3.65 2.46 6.05
CA ASP A 91 -3.93 3.68 5.30
C ASP A 91 -4.79 3.33 4.06
N PRO A 92 -6.04 3.81 4.01
CA PRO A 92 -6.76 4.59 5.04
C PRO A 92 -7.01 3.82 6.34
N ALA A 93 -7.06 4.55 7.45
CA ALA A 93 -7.36 3.98 8.76
C ALA A 93 -8.77 3.37 8.82
N GLY A 94 -9.02 2.52 9.80
CA GLY A 94 -10.35 1.94 10.05
C GLY A 94 -11.44 3.01 10.12
N GLY A 95 -12.55 2.79 9.42
CA GLY A 95 -13.60 3.78 9.18
C GLY A 95 -13.35 4.71 7.99
N GLY A 96 -12.13 4.72 7.44
CA GLY A 96 -11.79 5.41 6.20
C GLY A 96 -12.53 4.81 5.00
N ARG A 97 -12.49 5.50 3.86
CA ARG A 97 -13.18 5.08 2.63
C ARG A 97 -12.19 4.99 1.48
N VAL A 98 -12.21 3.86 0.79
CA VAL A 98 -11.42 3.58 -0.41
C VAL A 98 -12.33 3.40 -1.62
N ALA A 99 -11.83 3.76 -2.79
CA ALA A 99 -12.52 3.48 -4.06
C ALA A 99 -12.64 1.95 -4.26
N ILE A 100 -13.66 1.53 -5.01
CA ILE A 100 -13.84 0.12 -5.41
C ILE A 100 -12.56 -0.38 -6.10
N ALA A 101 -12.12 -1.59 -5.80
CA ALA A 101 -10.88 -2.20 -6.25
C ALA A 101 -9.60 -1.43 -5.85
N GLY A 102 -9.70 -0.56 -4.83
CA GLY A 102 -8.55 0.17 -4.30
C GLY A 102 -7.65 -0.68 -3.40
N THR A 103 -6.49 -0.15 -3.05
CA THR A 103 -5.51 -0.79 -2.18
C THR A 103 -5.54 -0.18 -0.79
N VAL A 104 -5.42 -1.03 0.22
CA VAL A 104 -5.27 -0.65 1.63
C VAL A 104 -3.85 -0.98 2.06
N ASN A 105 -3.09 0.03 2.46
CA ASN A 105 -1.72 -0.13 2.91
C ASN A 105 -1.72 -0.52 4.39
N LEU A 106 -0.90 -1.50 4.74
CA LEU A 106 -0.74 -1.95 6.12
C LEU A 106 0.66 -1.67 6.64
N ILE A 107 0.73 -1.19 7.88
CA ILE A 107 1.95 -1.15 8.67
C ILE A 107 1.88 -2.28 9.69
N VAL A 108 2.86 -3.20 9.64
CA VAL A 108 2.90 -4.42 10.44
C VAL A 108 3.98 -4.34 11.51
N SER A 109 3.70 -4.87 12.68
CA SER A 109 4.65 -4.91 13.80
C SER A 109 5.76 -5.93 13.58
N LYS A 110 7.00 -5.52 13.82
CA LYS A 110 8.16 -6.39 14.03
C LYS A 110 8.26 -6.91 15.47
N GLY A 111 7.32 -6.49 16.34
CA GLY A 111 7.38 -6.72 17.78
C GLY A 111 8.26 -5.68 18.47
N LYS A 112 8.65 -6.00 19.71
CA LYS A 112 9.49 -5.11 20.51
C LYS A 112 10.90 -5.00 19.94
N ASP A 113 11.44 -3.79 19.96
CA ASP A 113 12.85 -3.58 19.61
C ASP A 113 13.73 -4.08 20.75
N ARG A 114 14.26 -5.30 20.57
CA ARG A 114 15.13 -5.94 21.56
C ARG A 114 16.58 -5.79 21.11
N ILE A 115 17.34 -5.04 21.91
CA ILE A 115 18.79 -4.94 21.76
C ILE A 115 19.42 -6.07 22.56
N GLU A 116 20.24 -6.89 21.91
CA GLU A 116 21.00 -7.94 22.55
C GLU A 116 22.11 -7.33 23.42
N VAL A 117 22.09 -7.66 24.71
CA VAL A 117 23.12 -7.22 25.64
C VAL A 117 24.37 -8.06 25.39
N PRO A 118 25.55 -7.46 25.14
CA PRO A 118 26.80 -8.21 24.97
C PRO A 118 27.19 -8.90 26.26
N ASP A 119 27.99 -9.97 26.15
CA ASP A 119 28.55 -10.64 27.32
C ASP A 119 29.54 -9.68 28.01
N LEU A 120 29.27 -9.42 29.29
CA LEU A 120 30.05 -8.51 30.13
C LEU A 120 30.88 -9.26 31.17
N ILE A 121 30.79 -10.59 31.22
CA ILE A 121 31.48 -11.40 32.22
C ILE A 121 32.99 -11.29 32.02
N GLY A 122 33.70 -11.00 33.08
CA GLY A 122 35.18 -10.88 33.07
C GLY A 122 35.73 -9.56 32.50
N LEU A 123 34.82 -8.61 32.09
CA LEU A 123 35.26 -7.30 31.66
C LEU A 123 35.41 -6.32 32.83
N THR A 124 36.33 -5.37 32.72
CA THR A 124 36.39 -4.24 33.63
C THR A 124 35.18 -3.30 33.40
N VAL A 125 34.86 -2.47 34.37
CA VAL A 125 33.70 -1.52 34.27
C VAL A 125 33.85 -0.61 33.05
N GLU A 126 35.06 -0.19 32.72
CA GLU A 126 35.35 0.68 31.56
C GLU A 126 35.07 -0.08 30.25
N LEU A 127 35.55 -1.33 30.13
CA LEU A 127 35.31 -2.15 28.94
C LEU A 127 33.83 -2.52 28.78
N ALA A 128 33.17 -2.88 29.89
CA ALA A 128 31.75 -3.16 29.93
C ALA A 128 30.95 -1.92 29.51
N THR A 129 31.33 -0.73 30.00
CA THR A 129 30.68 0.54 29.59
C THR A 129 30.87 0.82 28.12
N ALA A 130 32.04 0.59 27.55
CA ALA A 130 32.32 0.75 26.14
C ALA A 130 31.52 -0.25 25.29
N ALA A 131 31.42 -1.51 25.70
CA ALA A 131 30.67 -2.56 25.04
C ALA A 131 29.15 -2.23 25.03
N LEU A 132 28.58 -1.76 26.14
CA LEU A 132 27.19 -1.33 26.23
C LEU A 132 26.90 -0.08 25.34
N LYS A 133 27.82 0.89 25.38
CA LYS A 133 27.69 2.12 24.58
C LYS A 133 27.71 1.83 23.09
N SER A 134 28.47 0.84 22.62
CA SER A 134 28.47 0.43 21.21
C SER A 134 27.12 -0.12 20.74
N LYS A 135 26.30 -0.58 21.66
CA LYS A 135 24.91 -1.06 21.43
C LYS A 135 23.84 -0.03 21.80
N ASN A 136 24.21 1.24 21.98
CA ASN A 136 23.32 2.30 22.46
C ASN A 136 22.66 2.03 23.83
N LEU A 137 23.23 1.16 24.63
CA LEU A 137 22.82 0.88 26.00
C LEU A 137 23.57 1.76 26.97
N LYS A 138 22.92 2.09 28.11
CA LYS A 138 23.54 2.82 29.21
C LYS A 138 23.81 1.85 30.37
N ILE A 139 24.96 2.03 31.04
CA ILE A 139 25.23 1.31 32.28
C ILE A 139 24.32 1.87 33.36
N GLY A 140 23.73 0.97 34.14
CA GLY A 140 22.89 1.32 35.30
C GLY A 140 23.72 1.52 36.55
N ARG A 141 23.21 0.99 37.68
CA ARG A 141 23.93 1.02 38.96
C ARG A 141 25.02 -0.06 38.96
N VAL A 142 26.22 0.33 39.24
CA VAL A 142 27.33 -0.59 39.48
C VAL A 142 27.45 -0.81 40.99
N THR A 143 27.45 -2.09 41.43
CA THR A 143 27.64 -2.47 42.82
C THR A 143 28.84 -3.39 42.88
N GLU A 144 29.82 -3.04 43.68
CA GLU A 144 31.00 -3.87 43.94
C GLU A 144 30.68 -4.87 45.05
N GLN A 145 31.01 -6.14 44.80
CA GLN A 145 30.93 -7.22 45.79
C GLN A 145 32.23 -7.97 45.84
N ASN A 146 32.70 -8.23 47.04
CA ASN A 146 33.89 -9.09 47.23
C ASN A 146 33.50 -10.54 46.97
N ASN A 147 34.06 -11.10 45.90
CA ASN A 147 33.88 -12.51 45.58
C ASN A 147 35.08 -13.31 46.17
N TYR A 148 34.87 -13.88 47.32
CA TYR A 148 35.84 -14.81 47.91
C TYR A 148 35.59 -16.19 47.30
N THR A 149 36.17 -16.46 46.14
CA THR A 149 36.27 -17.82 45.63
C THR A 149 37.48 -18.48 46.34
N LEU A 150 37.23 -19.38 47.24
CA LEU A 150 38.22 -20.31 47.80
C LEU A 150 38.59 -21.34 46.75
#